data_a4f43e0f008ee124f3a17863a4d9668a
#
_entry.id   a4f43e0f008ee124f3a17863a4d9668a
#
_cell.length_a   1.000
_cell.length_b   1.000
_cell.length_c   1.000
_cell.angle_alpha   90.00
_cell.angle_beta   90.00
_cell.angle_gamma   90.00
#
_symmetry.space_group_name_H-M   'P 1'
#
loop_
_entity.id
_entity.type
_entity.pdbx_description
1 polymer ?
#
loop_
_entity_poly.entity_id
_entity_poly.type
_entity_poly.pdbx_seq_one_letter_code
_entity_poly.pdbx_strand_id
1 'polypeptide(L)'
;MYCNKAFFIFAAMAQKKLIRFAAIKAFNNVLEYPTGMQGKWHQHFNNANNIVLELACGRGEYTVGLAALYPNANFIGVDIKGNRMYIGAKKCIENKVTNAAFLRTQIAMLPNYFNTQEVHAIWITFPDPQLRGSKAKKRLTHPQFLALYQQIIHQNGCIHLKTDSPKLYSFTKKVIELYQLTLVEDFDNVYEQCTNNVLKIKTHYESLDIANSKRIFYLQFSLANAINFNNDEKLAILKEFEASLPVT
;
A
#
# COMPACT_ATOMS: atom_id res chain seq x y z
N MET A 1 9.29 -41.96 3.46
CA MET A 1 10.15 -41.08 4.28
C MET A 1 10.02 -39.57 3.97
N TYR A 2 9.26 -39.17 2.93
CA TYR A 2 9.06 -37.76 2.51
C TYR A 2 7.96 -36.99 3.25
N CYS A 3 7.02 -37.65 3.90
CA CYS A 3 5.90 -37.01 4.57
C CYS A 3 6.27 -36.23 5.85
N ASN A 4 7.31 -36.67 6.59
CA ASN A 4 7.72 -36.05 7.84
C ASN A 4 8.42 -34.69 7.69
N LYS A 5 9.22 -34.47 6.62
CA LYS A 5 9.93 -33.19 6.43
C LYS A 5 8.97 -32.02 6.16
N ALA A 6 7.95 -32.22 5.33
CA ALA A 6 6.96 -31.18 5.03
C ALA A 6 6.17 -30.78 6.29
N PHE A 7 5.74 -31.73 7.11
CA PHE A 7 5.04 -31.48 8.36
C PHE A 7 5.88 -30.66 9.36
N PHE A 8 7.15 -31.00 9.55
CA PHE A 8 8.06 -30.22 10.42
C PHE A 8 8.30 -28.80 9.91
N ILE A 9 8.40 -28.60 8.60
CA ILE A 9 8.57 -27.26 7.99
C ILE A 9 7.29 -26.42 8.23
N PHE A 10 6.10 -26.99 8.03
CA PHE A 10 4.82 -26.30 8.28
C PHE A 10 4.64 -25.95 9.77
N ALA A 11 4.98 -26.84 10.67
CA ALA A 11 4.93 -26.58 12.11
C ALA A 11 5.90 -25.47 12.53
N ALA A 12 7.11 -25.48 12.04
CA ALA A 12 8.11 -24.44 12.30
C ALA A 12 7.72 -23.07 11.71
N MET A 13 7.08 -23.04 10.53
CA MET A 13 6.58 -21.81 9.93
C MET A 13 5.37 -21.25 10.72
N ALA A 14 4.46 -22.11 11.18
CA ALA A 14 3.33 -21.73 12.02
C ALA A 14 3.81 -21.15 13.36
N GLN A 15 4.77 -21.81 14.00
CA GLN A 15 5.37 -21.34 15.26
C GLN A 15 6.05 -19.98 15.10
N LYS A 16 6.86 -19.78 14.05
CA LYS A 16 7.46 -18.46 13.75
C LYS A 16 6.43 -17.37 13.56
N LYS A 17 5.28 -17.69 12.93
CA LYS A 17 4.17 -16.74 12.75
C LYS A 17 3.56 -16.32 14.09
N LEU A 18 3.31 -17.26 14.98
CA LEU A 18 2.77 -17.00 16.32
C LEU A 18 3.74 -16.15 17.17
N ILE A 19 5.03 -16.49 17.15
CA ILE A 19 6.07 -15.72 17.85
C ILE A 19 6.09 -14.26 17.37
N ARG A 20 6.04 -14.03 16.05
CA ARG A 20 5.99 -12.68 15.49
C ARG A 20 4.74 -11.91 15.87
N PHE A 21 3.57 -12.56 15.90
CA PHE A 21 2.33 -11.95 16.37
C PHE A 21 2.38 -11.59 17.85
N ALA A 22 3.01 -12.40 18.68
CA ALA A 22 3.19 -12.06 20.10
C ALA A 22 4.18 -10.89 20.24
N ALA A 23 5.27 -10.91 19.51
CA ALA A 23 6.33 -9.91 19.61
C ALA A 23 5.89 -8.49 19.19
N ILE A 24 5.05 -8.36 18.14
CA ILE A 24 4.62 -7.03 17.67
C ILE A 24 3.79 -6.27 18.71
N LYS A 25 3.14 -6.96 19.65
CA LYS A 25 2.38 -6.32 20.72
C LYS A 25 3.26 -5.50 21.67
N ALA A 26 4.54 -5.84 21.76
CA ALA A 26 5.52 -5.12 22.57
C ALA A 26 6.24 -4.00 21.82
N PHE A 27 5.96 -3.82 20.53
CA PHE A 27 6.61 -2.80 19.71
C PHE A 27 5.86 -1.48 19.81
N ASN A 28 6.53 -0.42 20.29
CA ASN A 28 5.96 0.92 20.43
C ASN A 28 5.60 1.60 19.09
N ASN A 29 6.17 1.13 18.00
CA ASN A 29 5.90 1.61 16.65
C ASN A 29 4.86 0.76 15.90
N VAL A 30 4.15 -0.16 16.58
CA VAL A 30 3.05 -0.94 16.01
C VAL A 30 1.76 -0.71 16.78
N LEU A 31 0.73 -0.26 16.09
CA LEU A 31 -0.61 -0.04 16.63
C LEU A 31 -1.55 -1.09 16.03
N GLU A 32 -2.14 -1.92 16.88
CA GLU A 32 -3.10 -2.95 16.45
C GLU A 32 -4.53 -2.48 16.79
N TYR A 33 -5.32 -2.13 15.77
CA TYR A 33 -6.70 -1.67 15.93
C TYR A 33 -6.88 -0.60 17.03
N PRO A 34 -6.03 0.45 17.07
CA PRO A 34 -6.12 1.46 18.12
C PRO A 34 -7.43 2.24 18.01
N THR A 35 -7.90 2.78 19.14
CA THR A 35 -9.06 3.68 19.18
C THR A 35 -8.62 5.14 19.28
N GLY A 36 -9.40 6.05 18.70
CA GLY A 36 -9.22 7.49 18.88
C GLY A 36 -7.95 8.07 18.29
N MET A 37 -7.44 7.52 17.18
CA MET A 37 -6.22 7.99 16.50
C MET A 37 -6.44 9.15 15.52
N GLN A 38 -7.68 9.37 15.08
CA GLN A 38 -8.02 10.47 14.16
C GLN A 38 -7.47 11.81 14.68
N GLY A 39 -6.67 12.51 13.88
CA GLY A 39 -6.06 13.79 14.21
C GLY A 39 -4.98 13.74 15.31
N LYS A 40 -4.54 12.56 15.73
CA LYS A 40 -3.56 12.40 16.82
C LYS A 40 -2.22 11.81 16.40
N TRP A 41 -1.99 11.59 15.13
CA TRP A 41 -0.73 11.03 14.64
C TRP A 41 0.47 11.94 14.93
N HIS A 42 0.27 13.28 14.96
CA HIS A 42 1.29 14.24 15.38
C HIS A 42 1.74 14.02 16.86
N GLN A 43 0.83 13.58 17.73
CA GLN A 43 1.16 13.23 19.12
C GLN A 43 1.96 11.92 19.17
N HIS A 44 1.58 10.91 18.35
CA HIS A 44 2.30 9.64 18.28
C HIS A 44 3.74 9.83 17.81
N PHE A 45 3.96 10.65 16.78
CA PHE A 45 5.30 10.95 16.25
C PHE A 45 6.03 12.07 16.98
N ASN A 46 5.36 12.77 17.89
CA ASN A 46 5.86 13.95 18.60
C ASN A 46 6.38 15.04 17.64
N ASN A 47 5.71 15.23 16.51
CA ASN A 47 6.00 16.27 15.51
C ASN A 47 4.76 16.51 14.63
N ALA A 48 4.79 17.60 13.82
CA ALA A 48 3.72 17.99 12.91
C ALA A 48 4.05 17.71 11.43
N ASN A 49 4.96 16.78 11.16
CA ASN A 49 5.37 16.46 9.80
C ASN A 49 4.23 15.77 9.01
N ASN A 50 4.28 15.91 7.69
CA ASN A 50 3.33 15.31 6.77
C ASN A 50 3.26 13.78 6.94
N ILE A 51 2.05 13.24 6.91
CA ILE A 51 1.80 11.80 7.03
C ILE A 51 1.69 11.17 5.64
N VAL A 52 2.44 10.10 5.44
CA VAL A 52 2.44 9.29 4.22
C VAL A 52 2.11 7.85 4.57
N LEU A 53 1.16 7.24 3.84
CA LEU A 53 0.77 5.85 4.04
C LEU A 53 1.40 4.93 3.00
N GLU A 54 1.81 3.72 3.41
CA GLU A 54 2.00 2.58 2.52
C GLU A 54 0.88 1.57 2.79
N LEU A 55 0.00 1.35 1.80
CA LEU A 55 -1.12 0.43 1.93
C LEU A 55 -0.75 -0.99 1.46
N ALA A 56 -1.22 -2.00 2.19
CA ALA A 56 -0.82 -3.40 2.06
C ALA A 56 0.70 -3.56 2.18
N CYS A 57 1.31 -2.86 3.12
CA CYS A 57 2.76 -2.70 3.27
C CYS A 57 3.54 -4.02 3.44
N GLY A 58 2.88 -5.12 3.73
CA GLY A 58 3.51 -6.43 3.88
C GLY A 58 4.61 -6.42 4.92
N ARG A 59 5.88 -6.42 4.49
CA ARG A 59 7.05 -6.33 5.37
C ARG A 59 7.49 -4.89 5.65
N GLY A 60 6.87 -3.90 5.02
CA GLY A 60 7.12 -2.48 5.22
C GLY A 60 8.45 -1.99 4.64
N GLU A 61 8.94 -2.60 3.56
CA GLU A 61 10.20 -2.18 2.94
C GLU A 61 10.11 -0.74 2.41
N TYR A 62 8.97 -0.36 1.80
CA TYR A 62 8.76 1.03 1.37
C TYR A 62 8.60 1.96 2.55
N THR A 63 7.80 1.62 3.57
CA THR A 63 7.65 2.41 4.79
C THR A 63 9.02 2.74 5.41
N VAL A 64 9.88 1.72 5.58
CA VAL A 64 11.24 1.89 6.15
C VAL A 64 12.15 2.68 5.21
N GLY A 65 12.11 2.37 3.92
CA GLY A 65 12.96 3.02 2.91
C GLY A 65 12.62 4.50 2.73
N LEU A 66 11.33 4.84 2.68
CA LEU A 66 10.86 6.22 2.60
C LEU A 66 11.20 7.01 3.86
N ALA A 67 11.03 6.42 5.04
CA ALA A 67 11.38 7.05 6.30
C ALA A 67 12.87 7.41 6.39
N ALA A 68 13.74 6.57 5.83
CA ALA A 68 15.17 6.84 5.76
C ALA A 68 15.52 7.95 4.75
N LEU A 69 14.79 8.05 3.63
CA LEU A 69 15.02 9.08 2.59
C LEU A 69 14.45 10.45 2.98
N TYR A 70 13.37 10.48 3.76
CA TYR A 70 12.62 11.70 4.09
C TYR A 70 12.45 11.86 5.59
N PRO A 71 13.48 12.31 6.32
CA PRO A 71 13.42 12.44 7.79
C PRO A 71 12.38 13.47 8.28
N ASN A 72 11.95 14.40 7.42
CA ASN A 72 10.96 15.43 7.72
C ASN A 72 9.52 15.04 7.33
N ALA A 73 9.26 13.76 7.11
CA ALA A 73 7.91 13.21 6.90
C ALA A 73 7.72 11.97 7.79
N ASN A 74 6.46 11.67 8.14
CA ASN A 74 6.08 10.50 8.93
C ASN A 74 5.46 9.43 8.02
N PHE A 75 5.88 8.19 8.19
CA PHE A 75 5.46 7.07 7.36
C PHE A 75 4.70 6.03 8.17
N ILE A 76 3.54 5.60 7.66
CA ILE A 76 2.71 4.59 8.33
C ILE A 76 2.44 3.45 7.36
N GLY A 77 3.03 2.28 7.64
CA GLY A 77 2.73 1.05 6.91
C GLY A 77 1.43 0.43 7.41
N VAL A 78 0.46 0.24 6.52
CA VAL A 78 -0.85 -0.31 6.84
C VAL A 78 -1.02 -1.71 6.24
N ASP A 79 -1.29 -2.72 7.06
CA ASP A 79 -1.62 -4.09 6.62
C ASP A 79 -2.47 -4.80 7.71
N ILE A 80 -3.18 -5.83 7.32
CA ILE A 80 -3.87 -6.73 8.24
C ILE A 80 -2.95 -7.84 8.81
N LYS A 81 -1.84 -8.12 8.10
CA LYS A 81 -0.94 -9.24 8.39
C LYS A 81 0.20 -8.84 9.32
N GLY A 82 -0.07 -8.68 10.60
CA GLY A 82 0.91 -8.27 11.62
C GLY A 82 2.21 -9.10 11.63
N ASN A 83 2.16 -10.40 11.33
CA ASN A 83 3.37 -11.23 11.24
C ASN A 83 4.33 -10.83 10.12
N ARG A 84 3.86 -10.12 9.09
CA ARG A 84 4.69 -9.54 8.04
C ARG A 84 5.26 -8.19 8.48
N MET A 85 4.41 -7.31 9.03
CA MET A 85 4.79 -5.99 9.57
C MET A 85 5.90 -6.08 10.62
N TYR A 86 5.97 -7.19 11.37
CA TYR A 86 7.04 -7.46 12.33
C TYR A 86 8.45 -7.18 11.78
N ILE A 87 8.69 -7.46 10.50
CA ILE A 87 10.02 -7.31 9.90
C ILE A 87 10.42 -5.84 9.79
N GLY A 88 9.55 -5.00 9.22
CA GLY A 88 9.79 -3.56 9.08
C GLY A 88 9.79 -2.86 10.43
N ALA A 89 8.83 -3.19 11.31
CA ALA A 89 8.74 -2.60 12.64
C ALA A 89 9.99 -2.88 13.48
N LYS A 90 10.48 -4.13 13.48
CA LYS A 90 11.73 -4.52 14.14
C LYS A 90 12.93 -3.75 13.57
N LYS A 91 13.02 -3.66 12.24
CA LYS A 91 14.10 -2.92 11.57
C LYS A 91 14.11 -1.43 11.95
N CYS A 92 12.94 -0.81 12.08
CA CYS A 92 12.84 0.57 12.56
C CYS A 92 13.39 0.72 13.98
N ILE A 93 13.04 -0.19 14.89
CA ILE A 93 13.52 -0.16 16.28
C ILE A 93 15.04 -0.34 16.32
N GLU A 94 15.57 -1.35 15.63
CA GLU A 94 17.02 -1.65 15.59
C GLU A 94 17.83 -0.48 15.00
N ASN A 95 17.30 0.22 14.00
CA ASN A 95 17.97 1.34 13.35
C ASN A 95 17.56 2.73 13.93
N LYS A 96 16.80 2.76 15.04
CA LYS A 96 16.33 3.99 15.69
C LYS A 96 15.58 4.93 14.75
N VAL A 97 14.80 4.37 13.79
CA VAL A 97 13.94 5.14 12.90
C VAL A 97 12.69 5.56 13.66
N THR A 98 12.54 6.86 13.93
CA THR A 98 11.46 7.42 14.75
C THR A 98 10.29 7.97 13.97
N ASN A 99 10.44 8.18 12.67
CA ASN A 99 9.43 8.69 11.75
C ASN A 99 8.69 7.59 10.96
N ALA A 100 8.72 6.33 11.44
CA ALA A 100 7.99 5.21 10.86
C ALA A 100 7.20 4.45 11.91
N ALA A 101 5.91 4.19 11.62
CA ALA A 101 5.01 3.38 12.43
C ALA A 101 4.25 2.38 11.55
N PHE A 102 3.59 1.42 12.19
CA PHE A 102 2.80 0.40 11.52
C PHE A 102 1.40 0.32 12.13
N LEU A 103 0.38 0.44 11.29
CA LEU A 103 -1.01 0.33 11.68
C LEU A 103 -1.58 -1.02 11.19
N ARG A 104 -1.84 -1.93 12.11
CA ARG A 104 -2.52 -3.17 11.80
C ARG A 104 -4.02 -2.96 11.76
N THR A 105 -4.58 -2.89 10.55
CA THR A 105 -6.03 -2.77 10.31
C THR A 105 -6.41 -3.22 8.90
N GLN A 106 -7.71 -3.27 8.63
CA GLN A 106 -8.21 -3.39 7.26
C GLN A 106 -8.18 -2.02 6.58
N ILE A 107 -7.74 -1.96 5.31
CA ILE A 107 -7.66 -0.71 4.55
C ILE A 107 -9.02 0.00 4.43
N ALA A 108 -10.11 -0.78 4.39
CA ALA A 108 -11.47 -0.23 4.40
C ALA A 108 -11.82 0.58 5.66
N MET A 109 -11.05 0.44 6.73
CA MET A 109 -11.28 1.12 8.02
C MET A 109 -10.42 2.39 8.19
N LEU A 110 -9.65 2.81 7.18
CA LEU A 110 -8.77 3.98 7.27
C LEU A 110 -9.44 5.25 7.81
N PRO A 111 -10.70 5.59 7.42
CA PRO A 111 -11.36 6.77 7.96
C PRO A 111 -11.58 6.75 9.48
N ASN A 112 -11.49 5.58 10.14
CA ASN A 112 -11.56 5.48 11.60
C ASN A 112 -10.25 5.87 12.30
N TYR A 113 -9.16 5.99 11.54
CA TYR A 113 -7.82 6.24 12.07
C TYR A 113 -7.22 7.57 11.61
N PHE A 114 -7.78 8.17 10.57
CA PHE A 114 -7.30 9.43 10.00
C PHE A 114 -8.44 10.41 9.83
N ASN A 115 -8.20 11.68 10.18
CA ASN A 115 -9.10 12.78 9.91
C ASN A 115 -9.09 13.19 8.43
N THR A 116 -10.06 13.99 8.04
CA THR A 116 -10.08 14.65 6.73
C THR A 116 -8.79 15.45 6.53
N GLN A 117 -8.17 15.28 5.36
CA GLN A 117 -6.94 15.95 4.94
C GLN A 117 -5.69 15.68 5.80
N GLU A 118 -5.69 14.63 6.62
CA GLU A 118 -4.56 14.28 7.48
C GLU A 118 -3.43 13.56 6.74
N VAL A 119 -3.74 12.89 5.61
CA VAL A 119 -2.79 12.08 4.83
C VAL A 119 -2.32 12.84 3.59
N HIS A 120 -1.01 13.01 3.43
CA HIS A 120 -0.44 13.79 2.33
C HIS A 120 -0.09 12.96 1.09
N ALA A 121 0.20 11.67 1.26
CA ALA A 121 0.40 10.77 0.14
C ALA A 121 0.07 9.32 0.53
N ILE A 122 -0.33 8.53 -0.47
CA ILE A 122 -0.63 7.10 -0.32
C ILE A 122 0.21 6.32 -1.33
N TRP A 123 1.04 5.41 -0.84
CA TRP A 123 1.80 4.45 -1.64
C TRP A 123 1.09 3.10 -1.66
N ILE A 124 0.98 2.52 -2.84
CA ILE A 124 0.44 1.19 -3.09
C ILE A 124 1.50 0.43 -3.88
N THR A 125 2.27 -0.41 -3.18
CA THR A 125 3.45 -1.06 -3.75
C THR A 125 3.23 -2.57 -3.85
N PHE A 126 3.26 -3.09 -5.07
CA PHE A 126 3.05 -4.51 -5.38
C PHE A 126 1.83 -5.12 -4.67
N PRO A 127 0.65 -4.46 -4.73
CA PRO A 127 -0.57 -5.02 -4.15
C PRO A 127 -0.97 -6.27 -4.93
N ASP A 128 -1.84 -7.11 -4.32
CA ASP A 128 -2.47 -8.21 -5.04
C ASP A 128 -3.28 -7.63 -6.22
N PRO A 129 -2.92 -7.96 -7.47
CA PRO A 129 -3.55 -7.38 -8.66
C PRO A 129 -4.99 -7.84 -8.87
N GLN A 130 -5.48 -8.83 -8.13
CA GLN A 130 -6.84 -9.39 -8.21
C GLN A 130 -7.22 -9.66 -9.68
N LEU A 131 -6.48 -10.58 -10.32
CA LEU A 131 -6.54 -10.83 -11.77
C LEU A 131 -7.94 -11.22 -12.27
N ARG A 132 -8.76 -11.88 -11.44
CA ARG A 132 -10.13 -12.27 -11.81
C ARG A 132 -11.04 -11.04 -11.79
N GLY A 133 -11.79 -10.78 -12.87
CA GLY A 133 -12.74 -9.66 -12.98
C GLY A 133 -13.77 -9.62 -11.84
N SER A 134 -14.26 -10.79 -11.38
CA SER A 134 -15.15 -10.89 -10.21
C SER A 134 -14.54 -10.33 -8.90
N LYS A 135 -13.21 -10.15 -8.87
CA LYS A 135 -12.48 -9.61 -7.74
C LYS A 135 -11.96 -8.19 -7.97
N ALA A 136 -12.26 -7.56 -9.10
CA ALA A 136 -11.80 -6.21 -9.43
C ALA A 136 -12.10 -5.18 -8.34
N LYS A 137 -13.25 -5.29 -7.66
CA LYS A 137 -13.61 -4.45 -6.51
C LYS A 137 -12.63 -4.53 -5.34
N LYS A 138 -11.77 -5.55 -5.29
CA LYS A 138 -10.74 -5.70 -4.23
C LYS A 138 -9.43 -5.00 -4.56
N ARG A 139 -9.25 -4.49 -5.77
CA ARG A 139 -8.06 -3.70 -6.15
C ARG A 139 -8.01 -2.41 -5.36
N LEU A 140 -6.86 -2.08 -4.82
CA LEU A 140 -6.69 -0.86 -4.01
C LEU A 140 -6.82 0.44 -4.83
N THR A 141 -6.81 0.36 -6.15
CA THR A 141 -7.11 1.47 -7.07
C THR A 141 -8.53 1.42 -7.65
N HIS A 142 -9.40 0.53 -7.15
CA HIS A 142 -10.81 0.53 -7.53
C HIS A 142 -11.52 1.79 -7.00
N PRO A 143 -12.50 2.37 -7.73
CA PRO A 143 -13.21 3.58 -7.33
C PRO A 143 -13.73 3.58 -5.89
N GLN A 144 -14.20 2.45 -5.37
CA GLN A 144 -14.62 2.36 -3.97
C GLN A 144 -13.52 2.66 -2.95
N PHE A 145 -12.26 2.28 -3.24
CA PHE A 145 -11.13 2.60 -2.39
C PHE A 145 -10.68 4.05 -2.59
N LEU A 146 -10.73 4.57 -3.82
CA LEU A 146 -10.42 5.97 -4.09
C LEU A 146 -11.40 6.91 -3.36
N ALA A 147 -12.71 6.57 -3.32
CA ALA A 147 -13.71 7.28 -2.52
C ALA A 147 -13.38 7.28 -1.02
N LEU A 148 -12.82 6.18 -0.53
CA LEU A 148 -12.41 6.06 0.86
C LEU A 148 -11.15 6.90 1.13
N TYR A 149 -10.17 6.88 0.23
CA TYR A 149 -8.95 7.70 0.37
C TYR A 149 -9.26 9.20 0.28
N GLN A 150 -10.25 9.60 -0.54
CA GLN A 150 -10.67 10.99 -0.65
C GLN A 150 -11.15 11.58 0.69
N GLN A 151 -11.65 10.75 1.61
CA GLN A 151 -12.08 11.21 2.93
C GLN A 151 -10.92 11.64 3.82
N ILE A 152 -9.71 11.12 3.61
CA ILE A 152 -8.56 11.32 4.50
C ILE A 152 -7.40 12.04 3.84
N ILE A 153 -7.30 11.99 2.49
CA ILE A 153 -6.17 12.56 1.77
C ILE A 153 -6.26 14.08 1.71
N HIS A 154 -5.10 14.74 1.86
CA HIS A 154 -4.98 16.19 1.69
C HIS A 154 -5.34 16.61 0.25
N GLN A 155 -5.91 17.81 0.08
CA GLN A 155 -6.31 18.32 -1.24
C GLN A 155 -5.19 18.31 -2.29
N ASN A 156 -3.95 18.51 -1.88
CA ASN A 156 -2.75 18.43 -2.72
C ASN A 156 -2.05 17.07 -2.64
N GLY A 157 -2.72 16.06 -2.05
CA GLY A 157 -2.15 14.73 -1.85
C GLY A 157 -2.17 13.90 -3.13
N CYS A 158 -1.21 12.99 -3.21
CA CYS A 158 -1.05 12.08 -4.35
C CYS A 158 -1.16 10.62 -3.95
N ILE A 159 -1.62 9.80 -4.90
CA ILE A 159 -1.60 8.34 -4.82
C ILE A 159 -0.51 7.84 -5.77
N HIS A 160 0.31 6.93 -5.26
CA HIS A 160 1.39 6.29 -5.99
C HIS A 160 1.09 4.80 -6.12
N LEU A 161 1.04 4.28 -7.35
CA LEU A 161 0.94 2.86 -7.62
C LEU A 161 2.26 2.38 -8.26
N LYS A 162 2.93 1.40 -7.64
CA LYS A 162 4.04 0.67 -8.24
C LYS A 162 3.66 -0.81 -8.34
N THR A 163 3.72 -1.41 -9.53
CA THR A 163 3.27 -2.79 -9.75
C THR A 163 4.02 -3.46 -10.91
N ASP A 164 4.14 -4.77 -10.85
CA ASP A 164 4.58 -5.64 -11.94
C ASP A 164 3.43 -6.15 -12.81
N SER A 165 2.18 -5.87 -12.42
CA SER A 165 0.98 -6.34 -13.12
C SER A 165 0.55 -5.36 -14.21
N PRO A 166 0.69 -5.71 -15.51
CA PRO A 166 0.20 -4.89 -16.60
C PRO A 166 -1.32 -4.70 -16.54
N LYS A 167 -2.04 -5.72 -16.05
CA LYS A 167 -3.50 -5.66 -15.90
C LYS A 167 -3.92 -4.64 -14.85
N LEU A 168 -3.27 -4.60 -13.69
CA LEU A 168 -3.56 -3.61 -12.66
C LEU A 168 -3.18 -2.19 -13.11
N TYR A 169 -2.06 -2.05 -13.81
CA TYR A 169 -1.63 -0.77 -14.39
C TYR A 169 -2.66 -0.25 -15.39
N SER A 170 -3.08 -1.05 -16.40
CA SER A 170 -4.08 -0.65 -17.39
C SER A 170 -5.44 -0.35 -16.76
N PHE A 171 -5.87 -1.16 -15.78
CA PHE A 171 -7.08 -0.90 -15.02
C PHE A 171 -7.04 0.45 -14.31
N THR A 172 -5.92 0.76 -13.64
CA THR A 172 -5.77 2.03 -12.91
C THR A 172 -5.75 3.23 -13.86
N LYS A 173 -5.11 3.12 -15.03
CA LYS A 173 -5.16 4.16 -16.08
C LYS A 173 -6.59 4.41 -16.53
N LYS A 174 -7.38 3.34 -16.75
CA LYS A 174 -8.80 3.48 -17.13
C LYS A 174 -9.62 4.14 -16.03
N VAL A 175 -9.35 3.85 -14.76
CA VAL A 175 -9.99 4.57 -13.62
C VAL A 175 -9.62 6.05 -13.65
N ILE A 176 -8.36 6.40 -13.82
CA ILE A 176 -7.89 7.79 -13.91
C ILE A 176 -8.62 8.54 -15.04
N GLU A 177 -8.70 7.95 -16.23
CA GLU A 177 -9.40 8.51 -17.38
C GLU A 177 -10.90 8.71 -17.10
N LEU A 178 -11.61 7.66 -16.70
CA LEU A 178 -13.06 7.68 -16.49
C LEU A 178 -13.51 8.67 -15.41
N TYR A 179 -12.72 8.80 -14.36
CA TYR A 179 -13.02 9.67 -13.23
C TYR A 179 -12.35 11.05 -13.35
N GLN A 180 -11.65 11.30 -14.47
CA GLN A 180 -10.96 12.57 -14.75
C GLN A 180 -10.01 12.97 -13.61
N LEU A 181 -9.28 11.99 -13.09
CA LEU A 181 -8.26 12.23 -12.07
C LEU A 181 -7.04 12.88 -12.72
N THR A 182 -6.29 13.66 -11.95
CA THR A 182 -5.07 14.30 -12.47
C THR A 182 -3.92 13.30 -12.47
N LEU A 183 -3.53 12.81 -13.63
CA LEU A 183 -2.32 12.02 -13.81
C LEU A 183 -1.09 12.94 -13.74
N VAL A 184 -0.14 12.62 -12.83
CA VAL A 184 1.07 13.42 -12.59
C VAL A 184 2.28 12.76 -13.24
N GLU A 185 2.46 11.44 -13.02
CA GLU A 185 3.54 10.65 -13.63
C GLU A 185 2.99 9.31 -14.12
N ASP A 186 3.55 8.83 -15.22
CA ASP A 186 3.21 7.57 -15.86
C ASP A 186 4.47 6.92 -16.44
N PHE A 187 4.97 5.86 -15.80
CA PHE A 187 6.09 5.07 -16.30
C PHE A 187 5.62 3.65 -16.58
N ASP A 188 5.77 3.23 -17.83
CA ASP A 188 5.49 1.85 -18.24
C ASP A 188 6.69 0.92 -18.04
N ASN A 189 7.87 1.49 -17.72
CA ASN A 189 9.04 0.79 -17.23
C ASN A 189 9.89 1.71 -16.32
N VAL A 190 9.71 1.57 -15.01
CA VAL A 190 10.39 2.40 -14.00
C VAL A 190 11.91 2.39 -14.16
N TYR A 191 12.51 1.24 -14.46
CA TYR A 191 13.97 1.11 -14.47
C TYR A 191 14.62 1.70 -15.72
N GLU A 192 13.88 1.88 -16.80
CA GLU A 192 14.34 2.51 -18.01
C GLU A 192 14.06 4.02 -18.04
N GLN A 193 12.97 4.46 -17.43
CA GLN A 193 12.43 5.81 -17.57
C GLN A 193 12.67 6.72 -16.38
N CYS A 194 12.96 6.16 -15.19
CA CYS A 194 13.01 6.92 -13.96
C CYS A 194 14.35 6.86 -13.25
N THR A 195 14.89 8.05 -12.90
CA THR A 195 16.10 8.20 -12.09
C THR A 195 15.81 8.37 -10.59
N ASN A 196 14.54 8.51 -10.20
CA ASN A 196 14.13 8.78 -8.83
C ASN A 196 14.49 7.63 -7.87
N ASN A 197 15.27 7.94 -6.85
CA ASN A 197 15.72 6.96 -5.86
C ASN A 197 14.59 6.30 -5.07
N VAL A 198 13.45 6.97 -4.92
CA VAL A 198 12.26 6.42 -4.25
C VAL A 198 11.74 5.19 -5.01
N LEU A 199 11.70 5.25 -6.34
CA LEU A 199 11.24 4.13 -7.15
C LEU A 199 12.26 2.98 -7.24
N LYS A 200 13.50 3.20 -6.78
CA LYS A 200 14.54 2.16 -6.65
C LYS A 200 14.45 1.37 -5.35
N ILE A 201 13.61 1.79 -4.38
CA ILE A 201 13.32 0.96 -3.20
C ILE A 201 12.67 -0.34 -3.69
N LYS A 202 13.30 -1.48 -3.37
CA LYS A 202 12.80 -2.81 -3.76
C LYS A 202 12.03 -3.44 -2.61
N THR A 203 10.84 -3.95 -2.92
CA THR A 203 10.11 -4.82 -2.00
C THR A 203 10.67 -6.24 -2.05
N HIS A 204 10.36 -7.04 -1.02
CA HIS A 204 10.70 -8.45 -1.03
C HIS A 204 10.08 -9.19 -2.23
N TYR A 205 8.85 -8.85 -2.60
CA TYR A 205 8.19 -9.49 -3.75
C TYR A 205 8.87 -9.15 -5.07
N GLU A 206 9.26 -7.89 -5.25
CA GLU A 206 10.02 -7.44 -6.40
C GLU A 206 11.38 -8.15 -6.50
N SER A 207 12.06 -8.38 -5.35
CA SER A 207 13.35 -9.09 -5.32
C SER A 207 13.25 -10.58 -5.65
N LEU A 208 12.06 -11.18 -5.53
CA LEU A 208 11.83 -12.60 -5.86
C LEU A 208 11.52 -12.84 -7.35
N ASP A 209 11.24 -11.78 -8.11
CA ASP A 209 10.88 -11.85 -9.55
C ASP A 209 9.81 -12.93 -9.87
N ILE A 210 8.82 -13.06 -8.96
CA ILE A 210 7.79 -14.11 -9.05
C ILE A 210 7.00 -14.01 -10.36
N ALA A 211 6.78 -12.79 -10.85
CA ALA A 211 6.06 -12.55 -12.09
C ALA A 211 6.92 -12.78 -13.34
N ASN A 212 8.23 -13.06 -13.17
CA ASN A 212 9.20 -13.08 -14.27
C ASN A 212 9.02 -11.85 -15.19
N SER A 213 8.59 -10.74 -14.57
CA SER A 213 8.27 -9.49 -15.21
C SER A 213 9.48 -8.58 -15.10
N LYS A 214 10.19 -8.43 -16.19
CA LYS A 214 11.30 -7.46 -16.27
C LYS A 214 10.81 -6.01 -16.24
N ARG A 215 9.49 -5.79 -16.26
CA ARG A 215 8.84 -4.49 -16.40
C ARG A 215 8.10 -4.12 -15.12
N ILE A 216 8.43 -2.96 -14.56
CA ILE A 216 7.75 -2.40 -13.40
C ILE A 216 7.06 -1.12 -13.81
N PHE A 217 5.76 -1.06 -13.58
CA PHE A 217 4.90 0.08 -13.90
C PHE A 217 4.75 1.00 -12.70
N TYR A 218 4.60 2.29 -12.98
CA TYR A 218 4.33 3.27 -11.95
C TYR A 218 3.34 4.32 -12.44
N LEU A 219 2.43 4.72 -11.56
CA LEU A 219 1.50 5.83 -11.76
C LEU A 219 1.50 6.72 -10.52
N GLN A 220 1.54 8.03 -10.73
CA GLN A 220 1.22 9.03 -9.72
C GLN A 220 0.03 9.84 -10.18
N PHE A 221 -0.99 9.97 -9.33
CA PHE A 221 -2.20 10.73 -9.64
C PHE A 221 -2.81 11.34 -8.38
N SER A 222 -3.67 12.36 -8.54
CA SER A 222 -4.31 13.04 -7.42
C SER A 222 -5.83 12.93 -7.47
N LEU A 223 -6.47 13.07 -6.28
CA LEU A 223 -7.92 13.08 -6.07
C LEU A 223 -8.41 14.50 -5.69
N ALA A 224 -7.84 15.54 -6.28
CA ALA A 224 -8.05 16.94 -5.89
C ALA A 224 -9.50 17.40 -5.95
N ASN A 225 -10.34 16.80 -6.81
CA ASN A 225 -11.74 17.16 -6.98
C ASN A 225 -12.66 16.19 -6.28
N ALA A 226 -13.81 16.67 -5.79
CA ALA A 226 -14.88 15.81 -5.29
C ALA A 226 -15.42 14.96 -6.44
N ILE A 227 -15.27 13.64 -6.36
CA ILE A 227 -15.58 12.70 -7.43
C ILE A 227 -16.62 11.70 -6.92
N ASN A 228 -17.70 11.52 -7.71
CA ASN A 228 -18.64 10.44 -7.44
C ASN A 228 -18.08 9.10 -7.92
N PHE A 229 -17.41 8.37 -7.05
CA PHE A 229 -16.86 7.04 -7.32
C PHE A 229 -17.92 5.93 -7.38
N ASN A 230 -19.18 6.20 -7.02
CA ASN A 230 -20.28 5.25 -7.05
C ASN A 230 -21.20 5.46 -8.29
N ASN A 231 -20.68 6.01 -9.38
CA ASN A 231 -21.41 6.20 -10.63
C ASN A 231 -21.55 4.86 -11.35
N ASP A 232 -22.78 4.34 -11.47
CA ASP A 232 -23.08 3.02 -12.04
C ASP A 232 -22.67 2.90 -13.51
N GLU A 233 -22.85 3.96 -14.32
CA GLU A 233 -22.45 3.99 -15.73
C GLU A 233 -20.93 3.83 -15.86
N LYS A 234 -20.15 4.60 -15.11
CA LYS A 234 -18.69 4.48 -15.10
C LYS A 234 -18.22 3.12 -14.61
N LEU A 235 -18.90 2.55 -13.61
CA LEU A 235 -18.61 1.21 -13.12
C LEU A 235 -18.93 0.13 -14.16
N ALA A 236 -19.99 0.29 -14.97
CA ALA A 236 -20.31 -0.61 -16.08
C ALA A 236 -19.24 -0.55 -17.17
N ILE A 237 -18.81 0.64 -17.60
CA ILE A 237 -17.71 0.83 -18.56
C ILE A 237 -16.43 0.18 -18.05
N LEU A 238 -16.11 0.36 -16.76
CA LEU A 238 -14.91 -0.23 -16.16
C LEU A 238 -14.97 -1.76 -16.16
N LYS A 239 -16.15 -2.34 -15.95
CA LYS A 239 -16.36 -3.80 -16.00
C LYS A 239 -16.20 -4.35 -17.43
N GLU A 240 -16.69 -3.66 -18.43
CA GLU A 240 -16.51 -4.03 -19.85
C GLU A 240 -15.04 -3.94 -20.26
N PHE A 241 -14.36 -2.85 -19.89
CA PHE A 241 -12.92 -2.70 -20.09
C PHE A 241 -12.13 -3.84 -19.44
N GLU A 242 -12.45 -4.20 -18.21
CA GLU A 242 -11.82 -5.31 -17.49
C GLU A 242 -11.98 -6.66 -18.24
N ALA A 243 -13.15 -6.89 -18.85
CA ALA A 243 -13.42 -8.10 -19.61
C ALA A 243 -12.64 -8.14 -20.94
N SER A 244 -12.27 -6.99 -21.51
CA SER A 244 -11.46 -6.89 -22.74
C SER A 244 -9.96 -7.08 -22.49
N LEU A 245 -9.49 -7.01 -21.24
CA LEU A 245 -8.08 -7.19 -20.93
C LEU A 245 -7.68 -8.68 -21.08
N PRO A 246 -6.50 -8.97 -21.63
CA PRO A 246 -6.05 -10.35 -21.81
C PRO A 246 -6.00 -11.09 -20.46
N VAL A 247 -6.40 -12.34 -20.50
CA VAL A 247 -6.22 -13.27 -19.37
C VAL A 247 -4.76 -13.68 -19.36
N THR A 248 -3.96 -13.03 -18.51
CA THR A 248 -2.55 -13.41 -18.28
C THR A 248 -2.46 -14.48 -17.21
#